data_b3b0f150042d46d795604688bac731d7
#
_entry.id   b3b0f150042d46d795604688bac731d7
#
_cell.length_a   1.000
_cell.length_b   1.000
_cell.length_c   1.000
_cell.angle_alpha   90.00
_cell.angle_beta   90.00
_cell.angle_gamma   90.00
#
_symmetry.space_group_name_H-M   'P 1'
#
loop_
_entity.id
_entity.type
_entity.pdbx_description
1 polymer ?
#
loop_
_entity_poly.entity_id
_entity_poly.type
_entity_poly.pdbx_seq_one_letter_code
_entity_poly.pdbx_strand_id
1 'polypeptide(L)'
;WQLVPKETETKAIIVAEFPVFKQELDFPKEAQQMELVFETITSLRNVRQSFNISPSIKCDIEIRSTVDEKPVFEAIEAYIKRLARVENISYADMNAEIPPKSATAIVSASKIIIPLADLIDLDAEIARQQKKLDKLTGEKKSLEGRINNPKFVANAPQELIEQTKARISE
;
A
#
# COMPACT_ATOMS: atom_id res chain seq x y z
N TRP A 1 19.56 6.69 -25.25
CA TRP A 1 19.29 6.56 -26.69
C TRP A 1 20.36 5.73 -27.42
N GLN A 2 21.62 5.96 -27.19
CA GLN A 2 22.71 5.20 -27.84
C GLN A 2 22.76 3.71 -27.47
N LEU A 3 22.26 3.34 -26.30
CA LEU A 3 22.22 1.96 -25.79
C LEU A 3 20.87 1.25 -26.06
N VAL A 4 19.89 1.96 -26.62
CA VAL A 4 18.60 1.36 -26.94
C VAL A 4 18.65 0.72 -28.31
N PRO A 5 18.18 -0.54 -28.47
CA PRO A 5 18.01 -1.14 -29.80
C PRO A 5 17.14 -0.25 -30.68
N LYS A 6 17.55 -0.03 -31.92
CA LYS A 6 16.85 0.85 -32.87
C LYS A 6 16.54 0.08 -34.14
N GLU A 7 15.33 0.20 -34.60
CA GLU A 7 14.91 -0.32 -35.89
C GLU A 7 15.24 0.65 -37.05
N THR A 8 15.61 1.91 -36.71
CA THR A 8 15.90 2.97 -37.68
C THR A 8 17.30 3.55 -37.45
N GLU A 9 17.91 4.10 -38.48
CA GLU A 9 19.20 4.79 -38.42
C GLU A 9 19.14 6.20 -37.78
N THR A 10 18.10 6.49 -37.03
CA THR A 10 17.94 7.78 -36.35
C THR A 10 19.08 8.04 -35.37
N LYS A 11 19.87 9.08 -35.64
CA LYS A 11 21.10 9.38 -34.89
C LYS A 11 20.86 9.90 -33.47
N ALA A 12 19.75 10.61 -33.26
CA ALA A 12 19.40 11.19 -31.96
C ALA A 12 17.89 11.23 -31.77
N ILE A 13 17.45 11.16 -30.50
CA ILE A 13 16.04 11.19 -30.13
C ILE A 13 15.34 12.49 -30.56
N ILE A 14 16.08 13.59 -30.57
CA ILE A 14 15.54 14.92 -30.94
C ILE A 14 15.08 15.01 -32.41
N VAL A 15 15.63 14.17 -33.28
CA VAL A 15 15.26 14.11 -34.70
C VAL A 15 14.43 12.85 -35.03
N ALA A 16 14.05 12.10 -34.02
CA ALA A 16 13.13 10.98 -34.20
C ALA A 16 11.70 11.48 -34.35
N GLU A 17 10.92 10.78 -35.15
CA GLU A 17 9.50 11.05 -35.24
C GLU A 17 8.84 10.85 -33.87
N PHE A 18 7.89 11.73 -33.53
CA PHE A 18 7.12 11.59 -32.28
C PHE A 18 6.26 10.33 -32.37
N PRO A 19 6.24 9.49 -31.31
CA PRO A 19 5.44 8.28 -31.32
C PRO A 19 3.96 8.59 -31.55
N VAL A 20 3.36 7.88 -32.51
CA VAL A 20 1.92 7.91 -32.75
C VAL A 20 1.28 6.67 -32.16
N PHE A 21 0.03 6.81 -31.71
CA PHE A 21 -0.74 5.68 -31.19
C PHE A 21 -0.90 4.60 -32.27
N LYS A 22 -0.59 3.37 -31.91
CA LYS A 22 -0.79 2.19 -32.74
C LYS A 22 -1.67 1.22 -32.00
N GLN A 23 -2.84 0.90 -32.54
CA GLN A 23 -3.82 0.04 -31.91
C GLN A 23 -3.28 -1.39 -31.67
N GLU A 24 -2.37 -1.86 -32.50
CA GLU A 24 -1.68 -3.14 -32.33
C GLU A 24 -0.77 -3.22 -31.09
N LEU A 25 -0.42 -2.07 -30.50
CA LEU A 25 0.36 -1.93 -29.28
C LEU A 25 -0.51 -1.56 -28.07
N ASP A 26 -1.82 -1.58 -28.21
CA ASP A 26 -2.76 -1.34 -27.13
C ASP A 26 -3.17 -2.68 -26.49
N PHE A 27 -2.78 -2.89 -25.26
CA PHE A 27 -3.01 -4.12 -24.49
C PHE A 27 -3.82 -3.82 -23.23
N PRO A 28 -5.09 -3.43 -23.34
CA PRO A 28 -5.88 -2.97 -22.19
C PRO A 28 -6.08 -4.05 -21.13
N LYS A 29 -6.18 -5.31 -21.52
CA LYS A 29 -6.31 -6.44 -20.60
C LYS A 29 -5.03 -6.66 -19.79
N GLU A 30 -3.89 -6.65 -20.45
CA GLU A 30 -2.58 -6.79 -19.83
C GLU A 30 -2.26 -5.58 -18.95
N ALA A 31 -2.66 -4.38 -19.36
CA ALA A 31 -2.53 -3.17 -18.54
C ALA A 31 -3.32 -3.30 -17.24
N GLN A 32 -4.57 -3.76 -17.29
CA GLN A 32 -5.38 -4.01 -16.09
C GLN A 32 -4.75 -5.08 -15.18
N GLN A 33 -4.20 -6.14 -15.75
CA GLN A 33 -3.46 -7.14 -14.98
C GLN A 33 -2.23 -6.54 -14.30
N MET A 34 -1.50 -5.66 -14.99
CA MET A 34 -0.35 -4.96 -14.41
C MET A 34 -0.73 -3.99 -13.29
N GLU A 35 -1.89 -3.36 -13.34
CA GLU A 35 -2.40 -2.56 -12.23
C GLU A 35 -2.60 -3.42 -10.97
N LEU A 36 -3.21 -4.60 -11.10
CA LEU A 36 -3.33 -5.55 -10.00
C LEU A 36 -1.97 -5.92 -9.40
N VAL A 37 -0.94 -6.10 -10.24
CA VAL A 37 0.44 -6.34 -9.79
C VAL A 37 0.95 -5.17 -8.95
N PHE A 38 0.82 -3.94 -9.45
CA PHE A 38 1.31 -2.73 -8.77
C PHE A 38 0.59 -2.50 -7.45
N GLU A 39 -0.72 -2.65 -7.42
CA GLU A 39 -1.52 -2.55 -6.21
C GLU A 39 -1.11 -3.59 -5.17
N THR A 40 -0.91 -4.84 -5.60
CA THR A 40 -0.44 -5.93 -4.75
C THR A 40 0.91 -5.62 -4.10
N ILE A 41 1.90 -5.24 -4.91
CA ILE A 41 3.24 -4.93 -4.42
C ILE A 41 3.21 -3.71 -3.49
N THR A 42 2.43 -2.68 -3.84
CA THR A 42 2.29 -1.47 -3.05
C THR A 42 1.63 -1.77 -1.70
N SER A 43 0.55 -2.54 -1.69
CA SER A 43 -0.16 -2.94 -0.47
C SER A 43 0.72 -3.76 0.46
N LEU A 44 1.47 -4.73 -0.08
CA LEU A 44 2.44 -5.50 0.70
C LEU A 44 3.55 -4.63 1.31
N ARG A 45 4.08 -3.67 0.54
CA ARG A 45 5.08 -2.72 1.04
C ARG A 45 4.52 -1.81 2.12
N ASN A 46 3.29 -1.34 1.98
CA ASN A 46 2.62 -0.50 2.97
C ASN A 46 2.42 -1.27 4.29
N VAL A 47 1.97 -2.53 4.24
CA VAL A 47 1.87 -3.38 5.44
C VAL A 47 3.23 -3.54 6.10
N ARG A 48 4.28 -3.87 5.34
CA ARG A 48 5.64 -3.99 5.87
C ARG A 48 6.12 -2.70 6.54
N GLN A 49 5.84 -1.55 5.94
CA GLN A 49 6.19 -0.24 6.50
C GLN A 49 5.41 0.03 7.79
N SER A 50 4.12 -0.28 7.82
CA SER A 50 3.27 -0.04 9.00
C SER A 50 3.75 -0.81 10.22
N PHE A 51 4.25 -2.02 10.01
CA PHE A 51 4.78 -2.89 11.07
C PHE A 51 6.30 -2.84 11.22
N ASN A 52 7.00 -1.89 10.56
CA ASN A 52 8.46 -1.76 10.57
C ASN A 52 9.22 -3.06 10.21
N ILE A 53 8.65 -3.87 9.33
CA ILE A 53 9.32 -5.09 8.86
C ILE A 53 10.47 -4.72 7.94
N SER A 54 11.69 -5.10 8.30
CA SER A 54 12.88 -4.80 7.50
C SER A 54 12.75 -5.35 6.07
N PRO A 55 13.20 -4.60 5.05
CA PRO A 55 13.24 -5.08 3.67
C PRO A 55 14.12 -6.33 3.47
N SER A 56 15.04 -6.63 4.40
CA SER A 56 15.88 -7.83 4.34
C SER A 56 15.15 -9.09 4.75
N ILE A 57 14.08 -8.98 5.55
CA ILE A 57 13.30 -10.13 6.03
C ILE A 57 12.31 -10.51 4.94
N LYS A 58 12.30 -11.77 4.53
CA LYS A 58 11.27 -12.33 3.67
C LYS A 58 10.05 -12.73 4.51
N CYS A 59 8.88 -12.70 3.93
CA CYS A 59 7.64 -13.11 4.57
C CYS A 59 6.86 -14.07 3.69
N ASP A 60 6.08 -14.93 4.32
CA ASP A 60 5.09 -15.74 3.64
C ASP A 60 3.79 -14.96 3.52
N ILE A 61 3.03 -15.22 2.48
CA ILE A 61 1.71 -14.64 2.28
C ILE A 61 0.70 -15.69 1.85
N GLU A 62 -0.56 -15.44 2.20
CA GLU A 62 -1.69 -16.21 1.70
C GLU A 62 -2.57 -15.29 0.87
N ILE A 63 -2.83 -15.68 -0.39
CA ILE A 63 -3.69 -14.94 -1.29
C ILE A 63 -5.05 -15.62 -1.35
N ARG A 64 -6.09 -14.85 -1.11
CA ARG A 64 -7.49 -15.25 -1.26
C ARG A 64 -8.09 -14.42 -2.38
N SER A 65 -8.20 -15.03 -3.53
CA SER A 65 -8.62 -14.36 -4.76
C SER A 65 -9.91 -14.97 -5.31
N THR A 66 -10.57 -14.19 -6.14
CA THR A 66 -11.65 -14.69 -6.99
C THR A 66 -11.10 -15.65 -8.03
N VAL A 67 -12.02 -16.41 -8.66
CA VAL A 67 -11.66 -17.36 -9.74
C VAL A 67 -11.00 -16.63 -10.92
N ASP A 68 -11.41 -15.39 -11.19
CA ASP A 68 -10.93 -14.59 -12.32
C ASP A 68 -9.53 -13.98 -12.04
N GLU A 69 -9.25 -13.59 -10.80
CA GLU A 69 -7.97 -12.98 -10.42
C GLU A 69 -6.88 -14.02 -10.12
N LYS A 70 -7.25 -15.24 -9.71
CA LYS A 70 -6.30 -16.29 -9.34
C LYS A 70 -5.26 -16.58 -10.43
N PRO A 71 -5.63 -16.77 -11.70
CA PRO A 71 -4.65 -17.02 -12.77
C PRO A 71 -3.66 -15.86 -12.96
N VAL A 72 -4.13 -14.63 -12.70
CA VAL A 72 -3.26 -13.44 -12.78
C VAL A 72 -2.21 -13.51 -11.67
N PHE A 73 -2.62 -13.77 -10.42
CA PHE A 73 -1.68 -13.92 -9.31
C PHE A 73 -0.66 -15.04 -9.53
N GLU A 74 -1.09 -16.18 -10.05
CA GLU A 74 -0.19 -17.30 -10.38
C GLU A 74 0.82 -16.90 -11.46
N ALA A 75 0.40 -16.17 -12.48
CA ALA A 75 1.30 -15.70 -13.55
C ALA A 75 2.35 -14.68 -13.06
N ILE A 76 2.01 -13.87 -12.05
CA ILE A 76 2.88 -12.81 -11.54
C ILE A 76 3.62 -13.19 -10.24
N GLU A 77 3.49 -14.42 -9.78
CA GLU A 77 4.06 -14.89 -8.52
C GLU A 77 5.55 -14.56 -8.38
N ALA A 78 6.33 -14.75 -9.45
CA ALA A 78 7.75 -14.45 -9.46
C ALA A 78 8.05 -12.95 -9.21
N TYR A 79 7.20 -12.06 -9.74
CA TYR A 79 7.34 -10.61 -9.52
C TYR A 79 6.99 -10.25 -8.09
N ILE A 80 5.90 -10.81 -7.53
CA ILE A 80 5.51 -10.59 -6.13
C ILE A 80 6.64 -11.04 -5.20
N LYS A 81 7.17 -12.25 -5.36
CA LYS A 81 8.26 -12.79 -4.57
C LYS A 81 9.49 -11.87 -4.59
N ARG A 82 9.87 -11.41 -5.77
CA ARG A 82 11.06 -10.56 -5.94
C ARG A 82 10.85 -9.14 -5.42
N LEU A 83 9.74 -8.48 -5.77
CA LEU A 83 9.53 -7.06 -5.56
C LEU A 83 8.93 -6.72 -4.19
N ALA A 84 8.17 -7.64 -3.59
CA ALA A 84 7.61 -7.49 -2.25
C ALA A 84 8.38 -8.29 -1.18
N ARG A 85 9.47 -8.97 -1.55
CA ARG A 85 10.27 -9.81 -0.63
C ARG A 85 9.45 -10.89 0.04
N VAL A 86 8.64 -11.57 -0.76
CA VAL A 86 7.86 -12.73 -0.35
C VAL A 86 8.68 -14.01 -0.58
N GLU A 87 8.62 -14.93 0.36
CA GLU A 87 9.27 -16.26 0.23
C GLU A 87 8.32 -17.26 -0.38
N ASN A 88 7.21 -17.51 0.28
CA ASN A 88 6.20 -18.44 -0.16
C ASN A 88 4.86 -17.76 -0.35
N ILE A 89 4.11 -18.20 -1.37
CA ILE A 89 2.75 -17.78 -1.65
C ILE A 89 1.87 -19.02 -1.56
N SER A 90 0.86 -18.96 -0.71
CA SER A 90 -0.19 -19.96 -0.63
C SER A 90 -1.52 -19.36 -1.09
N TYR A 91 -2.44 -20.21 -1.53
CA TYR A 91 -3.76 -19.81 -1.97
C TYR A 91 -4.81 -20.50 -1.12
N ALA A 92 -5.79 -19.74 -0.66
CA ALA A 92 -6.92 -20.25 0.13
C ALA A 92 -8.25 -19.67 -0.34
N ASP A 93 -9.33 -20.23 0.15
CA ASP A 93 -10.67 -19.76 -0.15
C ASP A 93 -10.95 -18.39 0.46
N MET A 94 -11.75 -17.57 -0.23
CA MET A 94 -12.13 -16.22 0.20
C MET A 94 -12.75 -16.17 1.60
N ASN A 95 -13.46 -17.23 1.98
CA ASN A 95 -14.20 -17.33 3.24
C ASN A 95 -13.47 -18.13 4.33
N ALA A 96 -12.23 -18.58 4.08
CA ALA A 96 -11.46 -19.26 5.10
C ALA A 96 -11.23 -18.34 6.33
N GLU A 97 -11.07 -18.93 7.49
CA GLU A 97 -10.80 -18.17 8.72
C GLU A 97 -9.43 -17.49 8.65
N ILE A 98 -9.38 -16.20 9.00
CA ILE A 98 -8.12 -15.45 8.99
C ILE A 98 -7.27 -15.92 10.18
N PRO A 99 -6.02 -16.37 9.93
CA PRO A 99 -5.14 -16.77 11.02
C PRO A 99 -4.96 -15.63 12.03
N PRO A 100 -4.94 -15.93 13.32
CA PRO A 100 -4.65 -14.94 14.35
C PRO A 100 -3.25 -14.33 14.12
N LYS A 101 -3.07 -13.08 14.58
CA LYS A 101 -1.79 -12.37 14.47
C LYS A 101 -1.33 -12.18 13.02
N SER A 102 -2.27 -11.92 12.12
CA SER A 102 -2.01 -11.64 10.71
C SER A 102 -2.46 -10.23 10.34
N ALA A 103 -1.73 -9.60 9.43
CA ALA A 103 -2.20 -8.41 8.74
C ALA A 103 -2.96 -8.80 7.47
N THR A 104 -3.97 -8.01 7.11
CA THR A 104 -4.74 -8.21 5.89
C THR A 104 -4.62 -6.96 5.02
N ALA A 105 -4.25 -7.15 3.76
CA ALA A 105 -4.34 -6.14 2.72
C ALA A 105 -5.46 -6.52 1.74
N ILE A 106 -6.22 -5.52 1.32
CA ILE A 106 -7.26 -5.70 0.29
C ILE A 106 -6.70 -5.12 -1.00
N VAL A 107 -6.79 -5.91 -2.06
CA VAL A 107 -6.31 -5.54 -3.41
C VAL A 107 -7.38 -5.97 -4.40
N SER A 108 -8.03 -5.01 -5.03
CA SER A 108 -9.19 -5.27 -5.89
C SER A 108 -10.27 -6.11 -5.16
N ALA A 109 -10.65 -7.26 -5.67
CA ALA A 109 -11.58 -8.19 -5.03
C ALA A 109 -10.88 -9.27 -4.18
N SER A 110 -9.56 -9.21 -4.05
CA SER A 110 -8.74 -10.21 -3.34
C SER A 110 -8.28 -9.72 -1.96
N LYS A 111 -8.00 -10.67 -1.08
CA LYS A 111 -7.39 -10.43 0.24
C LYS A 111 -6.02 -11.07 0.30
N ILE A 112 -5.03 -10.33 0.77
CA ILE A 112 -3.69 -10.84 0.99
C ILE A 112 -3.45 -10.86 2.49
N ILE A 113 -3.14 -12.02 3.03
CA ILE A 113 -2.93 -12.24 4.45
C ILE A 113 -1.44 -12.46 4.69
N ILE A 114 -0.90 -11.74 5.63
CA ILE A 114 0.51 -11.75 6.00
C ILE A 114 0.60 -12.17 7.46
N PRO A 115 1.04 -13.40 7.77
CA PRO A 115 1.31 -13.80 9.14
C PRO A 115 2.42 -12.94 9.74
N LEU A 116 2.18 -12.36 10.91
CA LEU A 116 3.13 -11.45 11.57
C LEU A 116 3.91 -12.10 12.71
N ALA A 117 3.48 -13.29 13.16
CA ALA A 117 3.99 -13.92 14.37
C ALA A 117 5.52 -14.12 14.36
N ASP A 118 6.09 -14.46 13.20
CA ASP A 118 7.52 -14.72 13.04
C ASP A 118 8.29 -13.51 12.45
N LEU A 119 7.57 -12.43 12.14
CA LEU A 119 8.15 -11.26 11.48
C LEU A 119 8.44 -10.10 12.42
N ILE A 120 7.68 -10.00 13.50
CA ILE A 120 7.76 -8.89 14.46
C ILE A 120 7.58 -9.37 15.89
N ASP A 121 8.16 -8.63 16.83
CA ASP A 121 7.81 -8.73 18.24
C ASP A 121 6.45 -8.05 18.47
N LEU A 122 5.42 -8.86 18.61
CA LEU A 122 4.03 -8.38 18.75
C LEU A 122 3.84 -7.57 20.04
N ASP A 123 4.50 -7.92 21.13
CA ASP A 123 4.37 -7.19 22.40
C ASP A 123 5.01 -5.82 22.32
N ALA A 124 6.19 -5.72 21.68
CA ALA A 124 6.84 -4.44 21.39
C ALA A 124 6.00 -3.58 20.45
N GLU A 125 5.36 -4.18 19.44
CA GLU A 125 4.49 -3.46 18.50
C GLU A 125 3.21 -2.96 19.17
N ILE A 126 2.57 -3.78 20.00
CA ILE A 126 1.40 -3.37 20.81
C ILE A 126 1.77 -2.18 21.69
N ALA A 127 2.90 -2.24 22.38
CA ALA A 127 3.38 -1.14 23.22
C ALA A 127 3.64 0.14 22.41
N ARG A 128 4.16 0.01 21.19
CA ARG A 128 4.38 1.13 20.27
C ARG A 128 3.07 1.77 19.84
N GLN A 129 2.09 0.96 19.45
CA GLN A 129 0.78 1.45 19.03
C GLN A 129 0.02 2.08 20.18
N GLN A 130 0.12 1.52 21.40
CA GLN A 130 -0.49 2.12 22.59
C GLN A 130 0.08 3.51 22.88
N LYS A 131 1.41 3.69 22.82
CA LYS A 131 2.04 5.01 22.98
C LYS A 131 1.56 6.01 21.93
N LYS A 132 1.38 5.56 20.67
CA LYS A 132 0.86 6.42 19.61
C LYS A 132 -0.59 6.83 19.88
N LEU A 133 -1.42 5.88 20.32
CA LEU A 133 -2.81 6.12 20.69
C LEU A 133 -2.91 7.12 21.86
N ASP A 134 -2.12 6.92 22.91
CA ASP A 134 -2.10 7.81 24.09
C ASP A 134 -1.69 9.23 23.68
N LYS A 135 -0.68 9.36 22.80
CA LYS A 135 -0.27 10.67 22.27
C LYS A 135 -1.38 11.35 21.46
N LEU A 136 -1.99 10.65 20.52
CA LEU A 136 -3.08 11.19 19.70
C LEU A 136 -4.30 11.55 20.55
N THR A 137 -4.63 10.73 21.54
CA THR A 137 -5.71 11.01 22.49
C THR A 137 -5.42 12.27 23.32
N GLY A 138 -4.17 12.45 23.76
CA GLY A 138 -3.72 13.64 24.46
C GLY A 138 -3.78 14.90 23.57
N GLU A 139 -3.34 14.79 22.32
CA GLU A 139 -3.43 15.89 21.34
C GLU A 139 -4.89 16.27 21.07
N LYS A 140 -5.76 15.28 20.82
CA LYS A 140 -7.19 15.49 20.62
C LYS A 140 -7.82 16.22 21.80
N LYS A 141 -7.59 15.72 23.01
CA LYS A 141 -8.09 16.38 24.25
C LYS A 141 -7.60 17.82 24.41
N SER A 142 -6.34 18.08 24.05
CA SER A 142 -5.79 19.43 24.08
C SER A 142 -6.47 20.35 23.05
N LEU A 143 -6.71 19.86 21.83
CA LEU A 143 -7.38 20.63 20.77
C LEU A 143 -8.86 20.88 21.11
N GLU A 144 -9.54 19.88 21.64
CA GLU A 144 -10.92 20.02 22.15
C GLU A 144 -11.00 21.05 23.29
N GLY A 145 -10.03 21.02 24.23
CA GLY A 145 -9.94 22.00 25.31
C GLY A 145 -9.76 23.44 24.80
N ARG A 146 -9.00 23.62 23.70
CA ARG A 146 -8.85 24.94 23.07
C ARG A 146 -10.14 25.42 22.43
N ILE A 147 -10.86 24.58 21.70
CA ILE A 147 -12.13 24.94 21.04
C ILE A 147 -13.25 25.20 22.05
N ASN A 148 -13.23 24.46 23.15
CA ASN A 148 -14.21 24.67 24.24
C ASN A 148 -13.88 25.87 25.12
N ASN A 149 -12.74 26.53 24.93
CA ASN A 149 -12.39 27.75 25.69
C ASN A 149 -12.98 29.00 25.01
N PRO A 150 -13.97 29.68 25.62
CA PRO A 150 -14.61 30.86 25.03
C PRO A 150 -13.62 31.99 24.72
N LYS A 151 -12.56 32.16 25.53
CA LYS A 151 -11.55 33.19 25.33
C LYS A 151 -10.69 32.89 24.08
N PHE A 152 -10.42 31.62 23.80
CA PHE A 152 -9.70 31.24 22.60
C PHE A 152 -10.55 31.48 21.35
N VAL A 153 -11.82 31.05 21.39
CA VAL A 153 -12.73 31.19 20.25
C VAL A 153 -13.03 32.66 19.92
N ALA A 154 -13.10 33.52 20.94
CA ALA A 154 -13.33 34.95 20.73
C ALA A 154 -12.13 35.73 20.18
N ASN A 155 -10.91 35.26 20.38
CA ASN A 155 -9.69 35.98 20.01
C ASN A 155 -8.88 35.30 18.87
N ALA A 156 -9.16 34.04 18.55
CA ALA A 156 -8.44 33.31 17.49
C ALA A 156 -9.00 33.66 16.10
N PRO A 157 -8.13 33.73 15.08
CA PRO A 157 -8.57 33.82 13.69
C PRO A 157 -9.51 32.67 13.33
N GLN A 158 -10.54 32.95 12.53
CA GLN A 158 -11.54 31.94 12.13
C GLN A 158 -10.90 30.75 11.40
N GLU A 159 -9.91 31.02 10.58
CA GLU A 159 -9.14 29.98 9.89
C GLU A 159 -8.48 28.99 10.85
N LEU A 160 -7.91 29.46 11.95
CA LEU A 160 -7.29 28.61 12.97
C LEU A 160 -8.31 27.74 13.71
N ILE A 161 -9.52 28.28 13.93
CA ILE A 161 -10.61 27.52 14.55
C ILE A 161 -11.07 26.39 13.60
N GLU A 162 -11.22 26.69 12.31
CA GLU A 162 -11.61 25.70 11.30
C GLU A 162 -10.54 24.61 11.12
N GLN A 163 -9.28 24.97 11.02
CA GLN A 163 -8.16 24.01 10.99
C GLN A 163 -8.12 23.13 12.23
N THR A 164 -8.37 23.69 13.40
CA THR A 164 -8.37 22.92 14.66
C THR A 164 -9.53 21.93 14.69
N LYS A 165 -10.73 22.34 14.22
CA LYS A 165 -11.89 21.44 14.10
C LYS A 165 -11.67 20.32 13.10
N ALA A 166 -11.08 20.62 11.93
CA ALA A 166 -10.73 19.63 10.93
C ALA A 166 -9.77 18.57 11.51
N ARG A 167 -8.74 19.01 12.23
CA ARG A 167 -7.76 18.11 12.86
C ARG A 167 -8.31 17.25 14.00
N ILE A 168 -9.39 17.67 14.67
CA ILE A 168 -10.09 16.85 15.66
C ILE A 168 -10.90 15.73 15.00
N SER A 169 -11.37 15.97 13.77
CA SER A 169 -12.20 15.02 13.01
C SER A 169 -11.38 13.99 12.22
N GLU A 170 -10.09 14.23 12.01
CA GLU A 170 -9.14 13.25 11.47
C GLU A 170 -8.81 12.15 12.49
#